data_eec8b51cc4980fe1b4215f48a83e74df
#
_entry.id   eec8b51cc4980fe1b4215f48a83e74df
#
_cell.length_a   1.000
_cell.length_b   1.000
_cell.length_c   1.000
_cell.angle_alpha   90.00
_cell.angle_beta   90.00
_cell.angle_gamma   90.00
#
_symmetry.space_group_name_H-M   'P 1'
#
loop_
_entity.id
_entity.type
_entity.pdbx_description
1 polymer ?
#
loop_
_entity_poly.entity_id
_entity_poly.type
_entity_poly.pdbx_seq_one_letter_code
_entity_poly.pdbx_strand_id
1 'polypeptide(L)'
;MKRSFNFLLLSAAVLFLFSCNEGKGPAGEQQATDTAAGRKQIAAMLDSFNVAAANSEYDRYFSFYTPDAIFIGTDATEHWDKKAFMAWAKPFFDKKTTWNFTALQRNIYFGKAAGIAWFDELLNTQMKICRGSGVVVKEGNEWKVQQYVLSTTVPNTILDAVIKLKAPEEDSIISKLKKP
;
A
#
# COMPACT_ATOMS: atom_id res chain seq x y z
N MET A 1 -2.11 75.94 -62.09
CA MET A 1 -2.43 75.80 -60.61
C MET A 1 -2.96 74.41 -60.36
N LYS A 2 -2.10 73.51 -59.92
CA LYS A 2 -2.48 72.12 -59.65
C LYS A 2 -2.27 71.91 -58.15
N ARG A 3 -3.36 71.67 -57.37
CA ARG A 3 -3.33 71.30 -55.94
C ARG A 3 -3.22 69.77 -55.88
N SER A 4 -2.13 69.28 -55.28
CA SER A 4 -1.93 67.93 -54.96
C SER A 4 -2.57 67.67 -53.63
N PHE A 5 -3.44 66.65 -53.54
CA PHE A 5 -4.12 66.17 -52.35
C PHE A 5 -3.38 64.92 -51.83
N ASN A 6 -2.66 65.07 -50.73
CA ASN A 6 -1.98 63.92 -50.13
C ASN A 6 -2.97 63.15 -49.27
N PHE A 7 -3.18 61.91 -49.64
CA PHE A 7 -3.99 60.92 -48.92
C PHE A 7 -3.07 60.17 -47.93
N LEU A 8 -3.22 60.47 -46.66
CA LEU A 8 -2.50 59.76 -45.59
C LEU A 8 -3.27 58.49 -45.26
N LEU A 9 -2.72 57.33 -45.64
CA LEU A 9 -3.22 56.01 -45.24
C LEU A 9 -2.75 55.67 -43.82
N LEU A 10 -3.67 55.71 -42.87
CA LEU A 10 -3.45 55.26 -41.49
C LEU A 10 -3.67 53.72 -41.43
N SER A 11 -2.60 52.95 -41.48
CA SER A 11 -2.66 51.50 -41.25
C SER A 11 -2.80 51.20 -39.78
N ALA A 12 -3.99 50.82 -39.32
CA ALA A 12 -4.22 50.30 -38.00
C ALA A 12 -3.76 48.82 -37.94
N ALA A 13 -2.62 48.58 -37.33
CA ALA A 13 -2.17 47.23 -36.99
C ALA A 13 -2.96 46.67 -35.81
N VAL A 14 -3.87 45.77 -36.06
CA VAL A 14 -4.59 45.01 -35.02
C VAL A 14 -3.67 43.91 -34.55
N LEU A 15 -3.03 44.06 -33.40
CA LEU A 15 -2.31 43.02 -32.69
C LEU A 15 -3.31 42.07 -32.02
N PHE A 16 -3.54 40.93 -32.64
CA PHE A 16 -4.21 39.80 -31.99
C PHE A 16 -3.24 39.19 -30.98
N LEU A 17 -3.42 39.51 -29.72
CA LEU A 17 -2.82 38.77 -28.62
C LEU A 17 -3.57 37.43 -28.50
N PHE A 18 -3.03 36.38 -29.10
CA PHE A 18 -3.41 35.01 -28.76
C PHE A 18 -2.91 34.74 -27.36
N SER A 19 -3.76 34.98 -26.37
CA SER A 19 -3.57 34.45 -25.02
C SER A 19 -3.79 32.94 -25.09
N CYS A 20 -2.69 32.18 -25.18
CA CYS A 20 -2.72 30.74 -24.89
C CYS A 20 -3.03 30.61 -23.39
N ASN A 21 -4.30 30.50 -23.06
CA ASN A 21 -4.73 30.03 -21.76
C ASN A 21 -4.51 28.52 -21.74
N GLU A 22 -3.27 28.08 -21.42
CA GLU A 22 -3.02 26.71 -20.99
C GLU A 22 -3.78 26.52 -19.67
N GLY A 23 -5.02 26.04 -19.79
CA GLY A 23 -5.81 25.60 -18.68
C GLY A 23 -5.13 24.43 -17.99
N LYS A 24 -4.20 24.72 -17.06
CA LYS A 24 -3.83 23.77 -16.01
C LYS A 24 -5.11 23.53 -15.23
N GLY A 25 -5.77 22.41 -15.51
CA GLY A 25 -6.80 21.89 -14.62
C GLY A 25 -6.22 21.85 -13.20
N PRO A 26 -7.01 22.10 -12.17
CA PRO A 26 -6.50 22.22 -10.82
C PRO A 26 -5.74 20.95 -10.45
N ALA A 27 -4.46 21.09 -10.09
CA ALA A 27 -3.57 19.98 -9.71
C ALA A 27 -4.19 19.08 -8.63
N GLY A 28 -5.16 19.60 -7.87
CA GLY A 28 -5.92 18.87 -6.87
C GLY A 28 -6.89 17.82 -7.44
N GLU A 29 -7.53 18.07 -8.59
CA GLU A 29 -8.45 17.09 -9.19
C GLU A 29 -7.71 15.91 -9.80
N GLN A 30 -6.58 16.15 -10.45
CA GLN A 30 -5.74 15.08 -10.99
C GLN A 30 -5.18 14.20 -9.87
N GLN A 31 -4.66 14.79 -8.79
CA GLN A 31 -4.15 14.04 -7.64
C GLN A 31 -5.25 13.23 -6.96
N ALA A 32 -6.47 13.75 -6.82
CA ALA A 32 -7.60 13.02 -6.26
C ALA A 32 -8.01 11.83 -7.13
N THR A 33 -8.00 11.99 -8.45
CA THR A 33 -8.32 10.93 -9.41
C THR A 33 -7.25 9.84 -9.38
N ASP A 34 -5.97 10.21 -9.35
CA ASP A 34 -4.85 9.27 -9.28
C ASP A 34 -4.86 8.46 -7.98
N THR A 35 -5.20 9.08 -6.84
CA THR A 35 -5.33 8.36 -5.57
C THR A 35 -6.54 7.44 -5.54
N ALA A 36 -7.67 7.79 -6.17
CA ALA A 36 -8.84 6.93 -6.26
C ALA A 36 -8.57 5.68 -7.12
N ALA A 37 -7.90 5.85 -8.26
CA ALA A 37 -7.48 4.74 -9.11
C ALA A 37 -6.44 3.85 -8.40
N GLY A 38 -5.44 4.44 -7.77
CA GLY A 38 -4.43 3.74 -6.99
C GLY A 38 -5.04 2.93 -5.84
N ARG A 39 -6.03 3.49 -5.14
CA ARG A 39 -6.77 2.79 -4.07
C ARG A 39 -7.43 1.51 -4.57
N LYS A 40 -8.11 1.57 -5.73
CA LYS A 40 -8.72 0.38 -6.34
C LYS A 40 -7.68 -0.66 -6.74
N GLN A 41 -6.55 -0.22 -7.32
CA GLN A 41 -5.47 -1.12 -7.72
C GLN A 41 -4.84 -1.82 -6.51
N ILE A 42 -4.54 -1.09 -5.44
CA ILE A 42 -3.98 -1.64 -4.21
C ILE A 42 -4.96 -2.61 -3.56
N ALA A 43 -6.25 -2.27 -3.48
CA ALA A 43 -7.26 -3.16 -2.92
C ALA A 43 -7.35 -4.48 -3.71
N ALA A 44 -7.40 -4.42 -5.04
CA ALA A 44 -7.44 -5.61 -5.89
C ALA A 44 -6.14 -6.45 -5.80
N MET A 45 -4.98 -5.81 -5.66
CA MET A 45 -3.72 -6.49 -5.44
C MET A 45 -3.72 -7.23 -4.10
N LEU A 46 -4.15 -6.60 -3.00
CA LEU A 46 -4.23 -7.23 -1.68
C LEU A 46 -5.26 -8.38 -1.62
N ASP A 47 -6.37 -8.27 -2.37
CA ASP A 47 -7.32 -9.38 -2.51
C ASP A 47 -6.68 -10.55 -3.25
N SER A 48 -5.98 -10.29 -4.35
CA SER A 48 -5.26 -11.30 -5.13
C SER A 48 -4.12 -11.95 -4.32
N PHE A 49 -3.44 -11.18 -3.49
CA PHE A 49 -2.43 -11.63 -2.53
C PHE A 49 -3.01 -12.65 -1.53
N ASN A 50 -4.16 -12.34 -0.92
CA ASN A 50 -4.84 -13.26 0.00
C ASN A 50 -5.35 -14.52 -0.71
N VAL A 51 -5.90 -14.39 -1.93
CA VAL A 51 -6.34 -15.53 -2.75
C VAL A 51 -5.17 -16.45 -3.12
N ALA A 52 -4.00 -15.89 -3.47
CA ALA A 52 -2.82 -16.69 -3.80
C ALA A 52 -2.34 -17.51 -2.60
N ALA A 53 -2.39 -16.94 -1.38
CA ALA A 53 -2.09 -17.69 -0.16
C ALA A 53 -3.12 -18.80 0.07
N ALA A 54 -4.42 -18.49 0.02
CA ALA A 54 -5.49 -19.48 0.25
C ALA A 54 -5.44 -20.65 -0.74
N ASN A 55 -5.01 -20.42 -1.99
CA ASN A 55 -4.86 -21.41 -3.02
C ASN A 55 -3.50 -22.14 -3.01
N SER A 56 -2.61 -21.78 -2.08
CA SER A 56 -1.23 -22.31 -2.03
C SER A 56 -0.43 -22.06 -3.32
N GLU A 57 -0.64 -20.90 -3.95
CA GLU A 57 0.05 -20.46 -5.15
C GLU A 57 1.36 -19.76 -4.78
N TYR A 58 2.40 -20.51 -4.41
CA TYR A 58 3.64 -20.02 -3.82
C TYR A 58 4.30 -18.88 -4.62
N ASP A 59 4.62 -19.13 -5.89
CA ASP A 59 5.32 -18.13 -6.72
C ASP A 59 4.47 -16.89 -6.93
N ARG A 60 3.16 -17.06 -7.14
CA ARG A 60 2.22 -15.96 -7.27
C ARG A 60 2.13 -15.14 -5.98
N TYR A 61 2.02 -15.78 -4.82
CA TYR A 61 1.98 -15.11 -3.52
C TYR A 61 3.23 -14.24 -3.32
N PHE A 62 4.42 -14.79 -3.54
CA PHE A 62 5.67 -14.06 -3.36
C PHE A 62 5.97 -13.04 -4.48
N SER A 63 5.29 -13.13 -5.63
CA SER A 63 5.39 -12.11 -6.68
C SER A 63 4.76 -10.77 -6.30
N PHE A 64 3.87 -10.74 -5.31
CA PHE A 64 3.29 -9.50 -4.79
C PHE A 64 4.24 -8.72 -3.88
N TYR A 65 5.32 -9.31 -3.39
CA TYR A 65 6.32 -8.64 -2.58
C TYR A 65 7.43 -8.02 -3.43
N THR A 66 7.95 -6.88 -2.97
CA THR A 66 9.22 -6.34 -3.50
C THR A 66 10.38 -7.28 -3.18
N PRO A 67 11.54 -7.18 -3.87
CA PRO A 67 12.71 -8.03 -3.58
C PRO A 67 13.23 -7.89 -2.14
N ASP A 68 13.14 -6.69 -1.57
CA ASP A 68 13.61 -6.29 -0.24
C ASP A 68 12.49 -6.17 0.81
N ALA A 69 11.34 -6.80 0.55
CA ALA A 69 10.19 -6.75 1.44
C ALA A 69 10.47 -7.38 2.81
N ILE A 70 9.79 -6.83 3.82
CA ILE A 70 9.80 -7.32 5.19
C ILE A 70 8.41 -7.85 5.55
N PHE A 71 8.38 -9.04 6.14
CA PHE A 71 7.18 -9.61 6.76
C PHE A 71 7.37 -9.71 8.28
N ILE A 72 6.40 -9.21 9.03
CA ILE A 72 6.36 -9.28 10.49
C ILE A 72 5.10 -10.07 10.85
N GLY A 73 5.28 -11.22 11.47
CA GLY A 73 4.19 -12.12 11.83
C GLY A 73 3.59 -11.82 13.20
N THR A 74 2.78 -12.75 13.68
CA THR A 74 1.99 -12.58 14.91
C THR A 74 2.78 -12.86 16.19
N ASP A 75 3.91 -13.54 16.09
CA ASP A 75 4.83 -13.80 17.20
C ASP A 75 5.93 -12.73 17.24
N ALA A 76 6.37 -12.34 18.43
CA ALA A 76 7.38 -11.30 18.62
C ALA A 76 8.74 -11.63 17.99
N THR A 77 8.99 -12.89 17.67
CA THR A 77 10.23 -13.37 17.01
C THR A 77 10.12 -13.44 15.50
N GLU A 78 8.94 -13.24 14.96
CA GLU A 78 8.65 -13.35 13.52
C GLU A 78 8.92 -12.04 12.79
N HIS A 79 10.17 -11.81 12.42
CA HIS A 79 10.61 -10.68 11.61
C HIS A 79 11.54 -11.21 10.52
N TRP A 80 11.06 -11.25 9.28
CA TRP A 80 11.77 -11.86 8.16
C TRP A 80 11.92 -10.91 6.97
N ASP A 81 13.08 -10.95 6.34
CA ASP A 81 13.19 -10.53 4.96
C ASP A 81 12.42 -11.51 4.04
N LYS A 82 12.20 -11.10 2.79
CA LYS A 82 11.46 -11.91 1.82
C LYS A 82 12.06 -13.32 1.68
N LYS A 83 13.39 -13.44 1.62
CA LYS A 83 14.06 -14.73 1.42
C LYS A 83 13.83 -15.69 2.59
N ALA A 84 13.97 -15.20 3.81
CA ALA A 84 13.72 -15.97 5.02
C ALA A 84 12.23 -16.35 5.14
N PHE A 85 11.32 -15.43 4.82
CA PHE A 85 9.89 -15.71 4.81
C PHE A 85 9.51 -16.75 3.75
N MET A 86 10.07 -16.68 2.55
CA MET A 86 9.89 -17.68 1.51
C MET A 86 10.32 -19.07 1.98
N ALA A 87 11.48 -19.17 2.62
CA ALA A 87 12.00 -20.45 3.13
C ALA A 87 11.10 -21.02 4.24
N TRP A 88 10.66 -20.20 5.18
CA TRP A 88 9.75 -20.58 6.27
C TRP A 88 8.38 -21.01 5.73
N ALA A 89 7.83 -20.29 4.76
CA ALA A 89 6.50 -20.55 4.22
C ALA A 89 6.44 -21.77 3.30
N LYS A 90 7.54 -22.11 2.61
CA LYS A 90 7.57 -23.16 1.57
C LYS A 90 6.90 -24.47 1.99
N PRO A 91 7.17 -25.06 3.17
CA PRO A 91 6.53 -26.32 3.58
C PRO A 91 5.00 -26.26 3.70
N PHE A 92 4.45 -25.07 4.06
CA PHE A 92 3.00 -24.88 4.18
C PHE A 92 2.35 -24.84 2.78
N PHE A 93 2.99 -24.18 1.82
CA PHE A 93 2.52 -24.15 0.44
C PHE A 93 2.60 -25.53 -0.22
N ASP A 94 3.68 -26.27 -0.02
CA ASP A 94 3.85 -27.61 -0.59
C ASP A 94 2.81 -28.61 -0.06
N LYS A 95 2.45 -28.50 1.22
CA LYS A 95 1.43 -29.32 1.88
C LYS A 95 0.01 -28.83 1.68
N LYS A 96 -0.19 -27.66 1.02
CA LYS A 96 -1.49 -26.98 0.85
C LYS A 96 -2.18 -26.71 2.21
N THR A 97 -1.40 -26.33 3.22
CA THR A 97 -1.84 -25.99 4.57
C THR A 97 -1.60 -24.52 4.87
N THR A 98 -1.70 -23.68 3.87
CA THR A 98 -1.53 -22.24 3.95
C THR A 98 -2.69 -21.56 4.68
N TRP A 99 -2.54 -20.28 4.91
CA TRP A 99 -3.54 -19.45 5.56
C TRP A 99 -4.59 -18.93 4.58
N ASN A 100 -5.80 -18.72 5.09
CA ASN A 100 -6.90 -18.12 4.34
C ASN A 100 -7.38 -16.87 5.09
N PHE A 101 -7.19 -15.71 4.48
CA PHE A 101 -7.57 -14.42 5.02
C PHE A 101 -8.62 -13.75 4.14
N THR A 102 -9.68 -13.25 4.76
CA THR A 102 -10.72 -12.47 4.07
C THR A 102 -10.78 -11.08 4.69
N ALA A 103 -10.59 -10.05 3.89
CA ALA A 103 -10.69 -8.68 4.35
C ALA A 103 -12.14 -8.35 4.77
N LEU A 104 -12.32 -7.91 6.01
CA LEU A 104 -13.57 -7.39 6.56
C LEU A 104 -13.68 -5.88 6.39
N GLN A 105 -12.56 -5.20 6.52
CA GLN A 105 -12.41 -3.76 6.37
C GLN A 105 -11.01 -3.47 5.89
N ARG A 106 -10.84 -2.46 5.01
CA ARG A 106 -9.53 -2.02 4.52
C ARG A 106 -9.53 -0.52 4.33
N ASN A 107 -8.50 0.14 4.83
CA ASN A 107 -8.22 1.54 4.62
C ASN A 107 -6.88 1.67 3.91
N ILE A 108 -6.81 2.56 2.91
CA ILE A 108 -5.59 2.79 2.12
C ILE A 108 -5.32 4.29 2.10
N TYR A 109 -4.10 4.67 2.41
CA TYR A 109 -3.65 6.04 2.55
C TYR A 109 -2.48 6.31 1.62
N PHE A 110 -2.40 7.52 1.08
CA PHE A 110 -1.34 7.94 0.19
C PHE A 110 -0.51 9.05 0.82
N GLY A 111 0.80 8.96 0.65
CA GLY A 111 1.74 10.02 1.01
C GLY A 111 1.77 11.15 -0.02
N LYS A 112 2.57 12.17 0.26
CA LYS A 112 2.85 13.25 -0.69
C LYS A 112 3.73 12.78 -1.85
N ALA A 113 4.58 11.78 -1.61
CA ALA A 113 5.40 11.16 -2.64
C ALA A 113 4.56 10.20 -3.49
N ALA A 114 4.65 10.32 -4.80
CA ALA A 114 4.02 9.40 -5.72
C ALA A 114 4.61 7.98 -5.55
N GLY A 115 3.77 6.96 -5.71
CA GLY A 115 4.22 5.57 -5.72
C GLY A 115 4.43 4.93 -4.36
N ILE A 116 4.06 5.58 -3.25
CA ILE A 116 4.05 4.99 -1.91
C ILE A 116 2.67 5.16 -1.29
N ALA A 117 2.16 4.08 -0.72
CA ALA A 117 0.93 4.08 0.06
C ALA A 117 1.08 3.13 1.26
N TRP A 118 0.27 3.34 2.28
CA TRP A 118 0.15 2.41 3.41
C TRP A 118 -1.30 2.02 3.61
N PHE A 119 -1.50 0.90 4.26
CA PHE A 119 -2.84 0.38 4.52
C PHE A 119 -2.94 -0.24 5.90
N ASP A 120 -4.15 -0.32 6.40
CA ASP A 120 -4.56 -1.22 7.47
C ASP A 120 -5.83 -1.97 7.07
N GLU A 121 -5.97 -3.18 7.60
CA GLU A 121 -7.14 -4.00 7.34
C GLU A 121 -7.51 -4.87 8.55
N LEU A 122 -8.80 -5.13 8.71
CA LEU A 122 -9.28 -6.19 9.58
C LEU A 122 -9.54 -7.43 8.72
N LEU A 123 -9.02 -8.55 9.18
CA LEU A 123 -9.06 -9.83 8.47
C LEU A 123 -9.83 -10.85 9.29
N ASN A 124 -10.73 -11.61 8.64
CA ASN A 124 -11.21 -12.86 9.17
C ASN A 124 -10.21 -13.95 8.81
N THR A 125 -9.69 -14.64 9.83
CA THR A 125 -8.63 -15.65 9.69
C THR A 125 -8.96 -16.89 10.52
N GLN A 126 -8.14 -17.93 10.40
CA GLN A 126 -8.19 -19.09 11.29
C GLN A 126 -7.89 -18.72 12.76
N MET A 127 -7.22 -17.59 13.02
CA MET A 127 -6.94 -17.02 14.33
C MET A 127 -8.04 -16.03 14.78
N LYS A 128 -9.21 -16.00 14.11
CA LYS A 128 -10.27 -15.02 14.25
C LYS A 128 -9.85 -13.67 13.67
N ILE A 129 -10.23 -12.56 14.31
CA ILE A 129 -9.94 -11.23 13.77
C ILE A 129 -8.46 -10.91 13.99
N CYS A 130 -7.77 -10.69 12.88
CA CYS A 130 -6.42 -10.15 12.87
C CYS A 130 -6.41 -8.76 12.26
N ARG A 131 -5.35 -8.01 12.53
CA ARG A 131 -5.04 -6.76 11.85
C ARG A 131 -3.86 -6.97 10.93
N GLY A 132 -4.08 -6.74 9.65
CA GLY A 132 -3.02 -6.55 8.67
C GLY A 132 -2.72 -5.07 8.54
N SER A 133 -1.46 -4.71 8.41
CA SER A 133 -1.05 -3.36 8.01
C SER A 133 0.24 -3.42 7.21
N GLY A 134 0.51 -2.41 6.40
CA GLY A 134 1.72 -2.46 5.60
C GLY A 134 1.94 -1.24 4.73
N VAL A 135 3.07 -1.29 4.04
CA VAL A 135 3.48 -0.31 3.04
C VAL A 135 3.50 -0.99 1.68
N VAL A 136 2.94 -0.32 0.71
CA VAL A 136 2.99 -0.74 -0.70
C VAL A 136 3.70 0.32 -1.53
N VAL A 137 4.48 -0.12 -2.50
CA VAL A 137 5.20 0.75 -3.44
C VAL A 137 4.82 0.40 -4.86
N LYS A 138 4.90 1.39 -5.74
CA LYS A 138 4.61 1.21 -7.15
C LYS A 138 5.90 0.90 -7.92
N GLU A 139 5.98 -0.30 -8.49
CA GLU A 139 7.06 -0.73 -9.38
C GLU A 139 6.52 -0.78 -10.82
N GLY A 140 6.93 0.17 -11.65
CA GLY A 140 6.34 0.33 -12.98
C GLY A 140 4.84 0.64 -12.89
N ASN A 141 4.01 -0.26 -13.41
CA ASN A 141 2.54 -0.12 -13.36
C ASN A 141 1.87 -0.96 -12.26
N GLU A 142 2.62 -1.70 -11.46
CA GLU A 142 2.11 -2.60 -10.44
C GLU A 142 2.40 -2.08 -9.04
N TRP A 143 1.47 -2.37 -8.11
CA TRP A 143 1.70 -2.18 -6.69
C TRP A 143 2.27 -3.45 -6.09
N LYS A 144 3.30 -3.30 -5.23
CA LYS A 144 3.97 -4.40 -4.52
C LYS A 144 3.99 -4.11 -3.02
N VAL A 145 3.97 -5.17 -2.23
CA VAL A 145 4.09 -5.10 -0.78
C VAL A 145 5.57 -4.92 -0.41
N GLN A 146 5.90 -3.80 0.21
CA GLN A 146 7.22 -3.50 0.75
C GLN A 146 7.36 -3.96 2.20
N GLN A 147 6.29 -3.81 2.98
CA GLN A 147 6.23 -4.28 4.35
C GLN A 147 4.82 -4.78 4.64
N TYR A 148 4.72 -5.90 5.34
CA TYR A 148 3.46 -6.41 5.87
C TYR A 148 3.62 -6.78 7.34
N VAL A 149 2.70 -6.33 8.16
CA VAL A 149 2.61 -6.66 9.59
C VAL A 149 1.28 -7.35 9.82
N LEU A 150 1.30 -8.55 10.38
CA LEU A 150 0.11 -9.27 10.81
C LEU A 150 0.09 -9.33 12.35
N SER A 151 -1.01 -8.94 12.95
CA SER A 151 -1.19 -8.99 14.40
C SER A 151 -2.54 -9.59 14.78
N THR A 152 -2.59 -10.41 15.79
CA THR A 152 -3.85 -10.84 16.40
C THR A 152 -4.47 -9.66 17.15
N THR A 153 -5.80 -9.52 17.07
CA THR A 153 -6.52 -8.53 17.90
C THR A 153 -7.09 -9.20 19.13
N VAL A 154 -7.01 -8.51 20.27
CA VAL A 154 -7.54 -8.98 21.53
C VAL A 154 -8.70 -8.10 21.96
N PRO A 155 -9.92 -8.64 22.20
CA PRO A 155 -11.01 -7.86 22.78
C PRO A 155 -10.64 -7.35 24.17
N ASN A 156 -10.93 -6.07 24.47
CA ASN A 156 -10.59 -5.45 25.75
C ASN A 156 -11.18 -6.21 26.95
N THR A 157 -12.32 -6.86 26.77
CA THR A 157 -13.01 -7.62 27.83
C THR A 157 -12.25 -8.86 28.34
N ILE A 158 -11.28 -9.37 27.57
CA ILE A 158 -10.47 -10.54 27.92
C ILE A 158 -8.97 -10.24 28.00
N LEU A 159 -8.59 -8.95 27.86
CA LEU A 159 -7.19 -8.56 27.77
C LEU A 159 -6.37 -9.02 28.99
N ASP A 160 -6.90 -8.87 30.20
CA ASP A 160 -6.19 -9.29 31.41
C ASP A 160 -5.90 -10.80 31.45
N ALA A 161 -6.83 -11.62 30.95
CA ALA A 161 -6.62 -13.05 30.83
C ALA A 161 -5.51 -13.40 29.83
N VAL A 162 -5.51 -12.72 28.68
CA VAL A 162 -4.47 -12.89 27.66
C VAL A 162 -3.10 -12.46 28.17
N ILE A 163 -3.00 -11.32 28.89
CA ILE A 163 -1.75 -10.86 29.51
C ILE A 163 -1.18 -11.94 30.44
N LYS A 164 -2.01 -12.53 31.29
CA LYS A 164 -1.57 -13.59 32.23
C LYS A 164 -1.07 -14.83 31.49
N LEU A 165 -1.70 -15.20 30.39
CA LEU A 165 -1.31 -16.38 29.61
C LEU A 165 0.02 -16.19 28.88
N LYS A 166 0.26 -15.00 28.32
CA LYS A 166 1.46 -14.72 27.51
C LYS A 166 2.68 -14.26 28.34
N ALA A 167 2.46 -13.74 29.55
CA ALA A 167 3.52 -13.15 30.38
C ALA A 167 4.73 -14.08 30.56
N PRO A 168 4.61 -15.39 30.88
CA PRO A 168 5.78 -16.25 31.08
C PRO A 168 6.71 -16.31 29.88
N GLU A 169 6.14 -16.39 28.66
CA GLU A 169 6.90 -16.44 27.40
C GLU A 169 7.50 -15.06 27.07
N GLU A 170 6.69 -14.01 27.15
CA GLU A 170 7.10 -12.67 26.76
C GLU A 170 8.09 -12.04 27.74
N ASP A 171 7.97 -12.30 29.05
CA ASP A 171 8.95 -11.81 30.03
C ASP A 171 10.36 -12.35 29.74
N SER A 172 10.46 -13.60 29.26
CA SER A 172 11.72 -14.18 28.80
C SER A 172 12.29 -13.41 27.58
N ILE A 173 11.44 -13.11 26.60
CA ILE A 173 11.84 -12.33 25.40
C ILE A 173 12.26 -10.91 25.80
N ILE A 174 11.46 -10.23 26.63
CA ILE A 174 11.73 -8.89 27.13
C ILE A 174 13.09 -8.84 27.84
N SER A 175 13.36 -9.84 28.68
CA SER A 175 14.64 -9.94 29.42
C SER A 175 15.83 -10.11 28.50
N LYS A 176 15.69 -10.83 27.39
CA LYS A 176 16.74 -10.99 26.37
C LYS A 176 16.99 -9.70 25.59
N LEU A 177 15.91 -9.00 25.20
CA LEU A 177 15.98 -7.77 24.39
C LEU A 177 16.49 -6.55 25.18
N LYS A 178 16.34 -6.55 26.52
CA LYS A 178 16.84 -5.48 27.39
C LYS A 178 18.33 -5.58 27.73
N LYS A 179 18.99 -6.67 27.36
CA LYS A 179 20.44 -6.78 27.56
C LYS A 179 21.13 -5.91 26.49
N PRO A 180 22.06 -5.02 26.89
CA PRO A 180 22.79 -4.15 25.98
C PRO A 180 23.71 -4.97 25.06
#